data_8c61776b53f3cce808a8de7d3843bb7e
#
_entry.id   8c61776b53f3cce808a8de7d3843bb7e
#
_cell.length_a   1.000
_cell.length_b   1.000
_cell.length_c   1.000
_cell.angle_alpha   90.00
_cell.angle_beta   90.00
_cell.angle_gamma   90.00
#
_symmetry.space_group_name_H-M   'P 1'
#
loop_
_entity.id
_entity.type
_entity.pdbx_description
1 polymer ?
#
loop_
_entity_poly.entity_id
_entity_poly.type
_entity_poly.pdbx_seq_one_letter_code
_entity_poly.pdbx_strand_id
1 'polypeptide(L)'
;MIKKSLLPLALGGFGIGMTEFVMMGILPDIAGGLDITIPQAGYLITAYALGVVVGAPTLVSLVAKRPPRSVLIWFMLMFAVFNALSALAPNFGLMLVSRFLAGLPHGAFFGVGAVVASRLADEGKVAAAMATMFTGLTLANVIGVPLGTYLGHNFSWRLVFLIVAAIGLLTAISLRQWVPVIEARPSAGFRKDLGIFRKPGLWMALAITSIGTGGFFAWFSYIAPLLTDLSRFAPGQIPMIMTVVGVGMTVGVVLGGRLADRFAPIHAIVILLTTMTALLAMNGLFATSQTAMLVLAFATGANALAMGPPIQMLLMEHSREAEMLGSSLGQSGFNVGNATVAFLGGI
;
A
#
# COMPACT_ATOMS: atom_id res chain seq x y z
N MET A 1 -3.14 13.68 19.88
CA MET A 1 -4.42 13.27 19.25
C MET A 1 -4.28 13.38 17.73
N ILE A 2 -4.84 12.43 16.98
CA ILE A 2 -4.84 12.48 15.50
C ILE A 2 -5.75 13.64 15.08
N LYS A 3 -5.27 14.52 14.18
CA LYS A 3 -6.07 15.59 13.62
C LYS A 3 -7.23 15.02 12.78
N LYS A 4 -8.42 15.54 12.95
CA LYS A 4 -9.61 15.14 12.18
C LYS A 4 -9.37 15.22 10.66
N SER A 5 -8.56 16.18 10.21
CA SER A 5 -8.20 16.37 8.80
C SER A 5 -7.31 15.25 8.21
N LEU A 6 -6.66 14.43 9.04
CA LEU A 6 -5.86 13.28 8.58
C LEU A 6 -6.68 11.99 8.47
N LEU A 7 -7.85 11.91 9.13
CA LEU A 7 -8.69 10.71 9.10
C LEU A 7 -9.15 10.29 7.69
N PRO A 8 -9.49 11.24 6.77
CA PRO A 8 -9.82 10.86 5.39
C PRO A 8 -8.68 10.14 4.65
N LEU A 9 -7.42 10.47 4.96
CA LEU A 9 -6.27 9.81 4.36
C LEU A 9 -6.16 8.36 4.86
N ALA A 10 -6.42 8.13 6.14
CA ALA A 10 -6.47 6.79 6.70
C ALA A 10 -7.64 5.97 6.12
N LEU A 11 -8.83 6.59 5.97
CA LEU A 11 -9.99 5.93 5.36
C LEU A 11 -9.73 5.54 3.90
N GLY A 12 -9.07 6.42 3.12
CA GLY A 12 -8.64 6.12 1.76
C GLY A 12 -7.60 4.99 1.72
N GLY A 13 -6.60 5.04 2.61
CA GLY A 13 -5.63 3.96 2.79
C GLY A 13 -6.29 2.62 3.13
N PHE A 14 -7.33 2.63 3.97
CA PHE A 14 -8.12 1.44 4.30
C PHE A 14 -8.86 0.88 3.08
N GLY A 15 -9.56 1.72 2.31
CA GLY A 15 -10.27 1.28 1.10
C GLY A 15 -9.31 0.69 0.05
N ILE A 16 -8.16 1.34 -0.15
CA ILE A 16 -7.12 0.89 -1.08
C ILE A 16 -6.52 -0.44 -0.60
N GLY A 17 -6.14 -0.55 0.68
CA GLY A 17 -5.63 -1.79 1.23
C GLY A 17 -6.65 -2.94 1.14
N MET A 18 -7.92 -2.65 1.39
CA MET A 18 -8.98 -3.65 1.28
C MET A 18 -9.08 -4.18 -0.16
N THR A 19 -9.16 -3.34 -1.19
CA THR A 19 -9.28 -3.80 -2.59
C THR A 19 -8.04 -4.54 -3.10
N GLU A 20 -6.86 -4.18 -2.58
CA GLU A 20 -5.60 -4.80 -2.95
C GLU A 20 -5.49 -6.23 -2.40
N PHE A 21 -5.68 -6.37 -1.08
CA PHE A 21 -5.36 -7.60 -0.38
C PHE A 21 -6.54 -8.59 -0.29
N VAL A 22 -7.79 -8.13 -0.30
CA VAL A 22 -8.96 -9.01 -0.24
C VAL A 22 -9.04 -9.96 -1.44
N MET A 23 -8.50 -9.54 -2.59
CA MET A 23 -8.44 -10.35 -3.81
C MET A 23 -7.86 -11.73 -3.58
N MET A 24 -6.83 -11.85 -2.74
CA MET A 24 -6.19 -13.12 -2.43
C MET A 24 -7.16 -14.06 -1.68
N GLY A 25 -8.00 -13.49 -0.81
CA GLY A 25 -8.98 -14.25 -0.04
C GLY A 25 -10.21 -14.72 -0.84
N ILE A 26 -10.65 -13.95 -1.84
CA ILE A 26 -11.86 -14.23 -2.62
C ILE A 26 -11.54 -14.70 -4.05
N LEU A 27 -10.29 -15.04 -4.34
CA LEU A 27 -9.85 -15.44 -5.68
C LEU A 27 -10.62 -16.67 -6.23
N PRO A 28 -10.87 -17.75 -5.43
CA PRO A 28 -11.66 -18.89 -5.87
C PRO A 28 -13.12 -18.52 -6.19
N ASP A 29 -13.72 -17.60 -5.42
CA ASP A 29 -15.11 -17.16 -5.64
C ASP A 29 -15.25 -16.38 -6.94
N ILE A 30 -14.26 -15.53 -7.25
CA ILE A 30 -14.20 -14.79 -8.53
C ILE A 30 -14.01 -15.77 -9.68
N ALA A 31 -13.10 -16.75 -9.53
CA ALA A 31 -12.83 -17.75 -10.55
C ALA A 31 -14.10 -18.55 -10.88
N GLY A 32 -14.81 -19.05 -9.86
CA GLY A 32 -16.09 -19.72 -10.04
C GLY A 32 -17.20 -18.83 -10.59
N GLY A 33 -17.25 -17.56 -10.14
CA GLY A 33 -18.30 -16.62 -10.56
C GLY A 33 -18.14 -16.05 -11.97
N LEU A 34 -16.94 -16.16 -12.57
CA LEU A 34 -16.64 -15.74 -13.95
C LEU A 34 -16.33 -16.91 -14.89
N ASP A 35 -16.41 -18.14 -14.38
CA ASP A 35 -16.10 -19.39 -15.10
C ASP A 35 -14.69 -19.37 -15.72
N ILE A 36 -13.70 -19.04 -14.88
CA ILE A 36 -12.27 -18.95 -15.25
C ILE A 36 -11.42 -19.80 -14.29
N THR A 37 -10.19 -20.11 -14.73
CA THR A 37 -9.24 -20.83 -13.89
C THR A 37 -8.63 -19.94 -12.80
N ILE A 38 -8.16 -20.54 -11.69
CA ILE A 38 -7.43 -19.80 -10.62
C ILE A 38 -6.23 -19.02 -11.16
N PRO A 39 -5.37 -19.59 -12.04
CA PRO A 39 -4.28 -18.81 -12.68
C PRO A 39 -4.79 -17.59 -13.47
N GLN A 40 -5.90 -17.72 -14.20
CA GLN A 40 -6.50 -16.58 -14.89
C GLN A 40 -7.00 -15.51 -13.90
N ALA A 41 -7.63 -15.92 -12.80
CA ALA A 41 -8.03 -14.99 -11.74
C ALA A 41 -6.81 -14.26 -11.14
N GLY A 42 -5.65 -14.90 -11.05
CA GLY A 42 -4.40 -14.29 -10.63
C GLY A 42 -3.98 -13.09 -11.49
N TYR A 43 -4.29 -13.07 -12.80
CA TYR A 43 -4.02 -11.91 -13.66
C TYR A 43 -4.78 -10.66 -13.25
N LEU A 44 -5.88 -10.78 -12.50
CA LEU A 44 -6.62 -9.63 -11.97
C LEU A 44 -5.80 -8.87 -10.91
N ILE A 45 -4.98 -9.58 -10.13
CA ILE A 45 -4.04 -9.00 -9.16
C ILE A 45 -2.92 -8.29 -9.91
N THR A 46 -2.36 -8.96 -10.93
CA THR A 46 -1.30 -8.37 -11.78
C THR A 46 -1.79 -7.12 -12.50
N ALA A 47 -3.00 -7.13 -13.06
CA ALA A 47 -3.59 -5.97 -13.74
C ALA A 47 -3.71 -4.77 -12.79
N TYR A 48 -4.17 -5.00 -11.55
CA TYR A 48 -4.22 -3.95 -10.54
C TYR A 48 -2.83 -3.39 -10.21
N ALA A 49 -1.86 -4.25 -9.96
CA ALA A 49 -0.48 -3.84 -9.67
C ALA A 49 0.14 -3.04 -10.83
N LEU A 50 -0.08 -3.44 -12.08
CA LEU A 50 0.32 -2.67 -13.25
C LEU A 50 -0.37 -1.31 -13.30
N GLY A 51 -1.66 -1.25 -12.95
CA GLY A 51 -2.39 0.01 -12.79
C GLY A 51 -1.72 0.93 -11.77
N VAL A 52 -1.27 0.41 -10.62
CA VAL A 52 -0.56 1.19 -9.59
C VAL A 52 0.76 1.76 -10.14
N VAL A 53 1.56 0.93 -10.81
CA VAL A 53 2.87 1.34 -11.36
C VAL A 53 2.71 2.43 -12.42
N VAL A 54 1.74 2.29 -13.31
CA VAL A 54 1.48 3.26 -14.40
C VAL A 54 0.75 4.50 -13.87
N GLY A 55 -0.20 4.31 -12.97
CA GLY A 55 -1.08 5.37 -12.48
C GLY A 55 -0.37 6.44 -11.68
N ALA A 56 0.58 6.04 -10.82
CA ALA A 56 1.28 6.97 -9.96
C ALA A 56 1.97 8.10 -10.75
N PRO A 57 2.87 7.83 -11.71
CA PRO A 57 3.53 8.90 -12.47
C PRO A 57 2.59 9.61 -13.45
N THR A 58 1.65 8.89 -14.09
CA THR A 58 0.80 9.48 -15.13
C THR A 58 -0.27 10.38 -14.55
N LEU A 59 -1.07 9.89 -13.59
CA LEU A 59 -2.17 10.68 -13.03
C LEU A 59 -1.65 11.90 -12.26
N VAL A 60 -0.59 11.75 -11.48
CA VAL A 60 -0.04 12.87 -10.71
C VAL A 60 0.53 13.95 -11.63
N SER A 61 1.21 13.55 -12.70
CA SER A 61 1.74 14.52 -13.68
C SER A 61 0.65 15.30 -14.38
N LEU A 62 -0.50 14.67 -14.68
CA LEU A 62 -1.64 15.33 -15.33
C LEU A 62 -2.32 16.37 -14.41
N VAL A 63 -2.27 16.16 -13.10
CA VAL A 63 -2.98 17.01 -12.13
C VAL A 63 -2.06 17.88 -11.28
N ALA A 64 -0.76 17.94 -11.58
CA ALA A 64 0.27 18.61 -10.78
C ALA A 64 -0.02 20.10 -10.46
N LYS A 65 -0.81 20.78 -11.30
CA LYS A 65 -1.23 22.17 -11.13
C LYS A 65 -2.52 22.35 -10.32
N ARG A 66 -3.17 21.26 -9.93
CA ARG A 66 -4.44 21.32 -9.20
C ARG A 66 -4.23 21.30 -7.70
N PRO A 67 -5.12 21.90 -6.90
CA PRO A 67 -5.07 21.81 -5.43
C PRO A 67 -5.07 20.34 -4.97
N PRO A 68 -4.11 19.92 -4.12
CA PRO A 68 -3.95 18.51 -3.71
C PRO A 68 -5.22 17.89 -3.12
N ARG A 69 -6.02 18.65 -2.35
CA ARG A 69 -7.31 18.20 -1.83
C ARG A 69 -8.26 17.80 -2.96
N SER A 70 -8.39 18.61 -3.99
CA SER A 70 -9.27 18.33 -5.14
C SER A 70 -8.79 17.10 -5.91
N VAL A 71 -7.48 16.97 -6.06
CA VAL A 71 -6.85 15.81 -6.69
C VAL A 71 -7.18 14.51 -5.93
N LEU A 72 -7.04 14.50 -4.60
CA LEU A 72 -7.40 13.34 -3.78
C LEU A 72 -8.89 12.97 -3.91
N ILE A 73 -9.78 13.96 -3.95
CA ILE A 73 -11.22 13.72 -4.16
C ILE A 73 -11.44 13.03 -5.51
N TRP A 74 -10.83 13.53 -6.58
CA TRP A 74 -10.92 12.93 -7.91
C TRP A 74 -10.38 11.50 -7.94
N PHE A 75 -9.25 11.24 -7.30
CA PHE A 75 -8.69 9.88 -7.23
C PHE A 75 -9.62 8.92 -6.49
N MET A 76 -10.26 9.37 -5.40
CA MET A 76 -11.21 8.52 -4.68
C MET A 76 -12.52 8.31 -5.42
N LEU A 77 -12.98 9.28 -6.22
CA LEU A 77 -14.12 9.09 -7.11
C LEU A 77 -13.79 8.09 -8.24
N MET A 78 -12.60 8.19 -8.87
CA MET A 78 -12.13 7.21 -9.85
C MET A 78 -12.05 5.81 -9.22
N PHE A 79 -11.46 5.72 -8.03
CA PHE A 79 -11.35 4.49 -7.26
C PHE A 79 -12.72 3.86 -6.99
N ALA A 80 -13.70 4.66 -6.56
CA ALA A 80 -15.07 4.20 -6.32
C ALA A 80 -15.73 3.69 -7.60
N VAL A 81 -15.66 4.44 -8.69
CA VAL A 81 -16.23 4.06 -9.99
C VAL A 81 -15.62 2.76 -10.50
N PHE A 82 -14.29 2.63 -10.49
CA PHE A 82 -13.63 1.44 -11.05
C PHE A 82 -13.81 0.19 -10.18
N ASN A 83 -13.93 0.33 -8.85
CA ASN A 83 -14.31 -0.79 -8.00
C ASN A 83 -15.79 -1.17 -8.19
N ALA A 84 -16.70 -0.21 -8.39
CA ALA A 84 -18.08 -0.50 -8.76
C ALA A 84 -18.16 -1.22 -10.13
N LEU A 85 -17.37 -0.82 -11.11
CA LEU A 85 -17.28 -1.53 -12.39
C LEU A 85 -16.72 -2.94 -12.23
N SER A 86 -15.75 -3.16 -11.31
CA SER A 86 -15.28 -4.50 -10.96
C SER A 86 -16.42 -5.37 -10.39
N ALA A 87 -17.25 -4.79 -9.50
CA ALA A 87 -18.42 -5.50 -8.97
C ALA A 87 -19.44 -5.90 -10.05
N LEU A 88 -19.61 -5.04 -11.06
CA LEU A 88 -20.58 -5.23 -12.13
C LEU A 88 -20.01 -6.00 -13.34
N ALA A 89 -18.73 -6.37 -13.33
CA ALA A 89 -18.08 -7.02 -14.45
C ALA A 89 -18.76 -8.37 -14.79
N PRO A 90 -19.28 -8.55 -16.02
CA PRO A 90 -19.98 -9.77 -16.43
C PRO A 90 -19.02 -10.86 -16.92
N ASN A 91 -17.77 -10.53 -17.22
CA ASN A 91 -16.78 -11.45 -17.76
C ASN A 91 -15.36 -11.05 -17.35
N PHE A 92 -14.41 -11.96 -17.59
CA PHE A 92 -13.01 -11.79 -17.24
C PHE A 92 -12.37 -10.54 -17.88
N GLY A 93 -12.63 -10.26 -19.16
CA GLY A 93 -12.01 -9.13 -19.86
C GLY A 93 -12.37 -7.77 -19.24
N LEU A 94 -13.67 -7.55 -18.96
CA LEU A 94 -14.12 -6.32 -18.30
C LEU A 94 -13.63 -6.25 -16.85
N MET A 95 -13.57 -7.38 -16.14
CA MET A 95 -12.98 -7.44 -14.80
C MET A 95 -11.49 -7.06 -14.85
N LEU A 96 -10.72 -7.59 -15.80
CA LEU A 96 -9.30 -7.29 -15.96
C LEU A 96 -9.07 -5.78 -16.20
N VAL A 97 -9.83 -5.18 -17.12
CA VAL A 97 -9.75 -3.76 -17.43
C VAL A 97 -10.13 -2.91 -16.21
N SER A 98 -11.23 -3.26 -15.52
CA SER A 98 -11.67 -2.51 -14.33
C SER A 98 -10.66 -2.60 -13.19
N ARG A 99 -9.98 -3.74 -13.01
CA ARG A 99 -8.91 -3.90 -12.02
C ARG A 99 -7.69 -3.04 -12.35
N PHE A 100 -7.25 -3.02 -13.62
CA PHE A 100 -6.19 -2.11 -14.06
C PHE A 100 -6.54 -0.64 -13.78
N LEU A 101 -7.75 -0.23 -14.15
CA LEU A 101 -8.23 1.15 -13.93
C LEU A 101 -8.36 1.47 -12.43
N ALA A 102 -8.80 0.53 -11.59
CA ALA A 102 -8.89 0.71 -10.14
C ALA A 102 -7.51 0.85 -9.48
N GLY A 103 -6.46 0.26 -10.06
CA GLY A 103 -5.07 0.43 -9.62
C GLY A 103 -4.50 1.81 -9.89
N LEU A 104 -4.93 2.49 -10.97
CA LEU A 104 -4.36 3.80 -11.36
C LEU A 104 -4.37 4.84 -10.22
N PRO A 105 -5.47 5.09 -9.50
CA PRO A 105 -5.50 6.09 -8.42
C PRO A 105 -4.78 5.66 -7.15
N HIS A 106 -4.44 4.39 -6.96
CA HIS A 106 -3.84 3.87 -5.73
C HIS A 106 -2.50 4.57 -5.41
N GLY A 107 -1.49 4.40 -6.27
CA GLY A 107 -0.17 4.98 -6.04
C GLY A 107 -0.20 6.50 -6.03
N ALA A 108 -1.03 7.09 -6.89
CA ALA A 108 -1.26 8.53 -6.96
C ALA A 108 -1.89 9.07 -5.66
N PHE A 109 -2.85 8.36 -5.06
CA PHE A 109 -3.47 8.73 -3.79
C PHE A 109 -2.45 8.78 -2.65
N PHE A 110 -1.61 7.75 -2.50
CA PHE A 110 -0.59 7.72 -1.45
C PHE A 110 0.45 8.83 -1.64
N GLY A 111 0.86 9.12 -2.86
CA GLY A 111 1.79 10.20 -3.16
C GLY A 111 1.23 11.58 -2.80
N VAL A 112 0.07 11.92 -3.33
CA VAL A 112 -0.58 13.22 -3.05
C VAL A 112 -1.03 13.29 -1.59
N GLY A 113 -1.48 12.18 -1.02
CA GLY A 113 -1.87 12.06 0.39
C GLY A 113 -0.71 12.33 1.33
N ALA A 114 0.50 11.85 1.02
CA ALA A 114 1.70 12.15 1.81
C ALA A 114 2.02 13.65 1.80
N VAL A 115 1.89 14.33 0.65
CA VAL A 115 2.05 15.78 0.54
C VAL A 115 0.98 16.50 1.37
N VAL A 116 -0.28 16.08 1.32
CA VAL A 116 -1.35 16.66 2.15
C VAL A 116 -1.08 16.42 3.63
N ALA A 117 -0.68 15.20 4.02
CA ALA A 117 -0.34 14.86 5.39
C ALA A 117 0.81 15.73 5.91
N SER A 118 1.87 15.94 5.11
CA SER A 118 3.01 16.78 5.48
C SER A 118 2.60 18.23 5.73
N ARG A 119 1.71 18.78 4.91
CA ARG A 119 1.24 20.17 5.05
C ARG A 119 0.25 20.37 6.20
N LEU A 120 -0.41 19.31 6.65
CA LEU A 120 -1.33 19.32 7.79
C LEU A 120 -0.66 18.93 9.11
N ALA A 121 0.57 18.42 9.06
CA ALA A 121 1.32 17.99 10.22
C ALA A 121 1.62 19.14 11.18
N ASP A 122 1.75 18.81 12.47
CA ASP A 122 2.38 19.71 13.43
C ASP A 122 3.88 19.74 13.19
N GLU A 123 4.55 20.80 13.68
CA GLU A 123 5.99 20.90 13.61
C GLU A 123 6.69 19.69 14.23
N GLY A 124 7.66 19.11 13.54
CA GLY A 124 8.36 17.90 13.96
C GLY A 124 7.55 16.58 13.89
N LYS A 125 6.34 16.58 13.29
CA LYS A 125 5.47 15.37 13.22
C LYS A 125 5.02 15.01 11.81
N VAL A 126 5.84 15.31 10.82
CA VAL A 126 5.50 15.06 9.40
C VAL A 126 5.37 13.58 9.10
N ALA A 127 6.33 12.78 9.55
CA ALA A 127 6.30 11.33 9.32
C ALA A 127 5.16 10.65 10.08
N ALA A 128 4.85 11.12 11.31
CA ALA A 128 3.69 10.61 12.07
C ALA A 128 2.36 10.93 11.38
N ALA A 129 2.24 12.09 10.73
CA ALA A 129 1.06 12.42 9.93
C ALA A 129 0.93 11.51 8.70
N MET A 130 2.03 11.22 8.00
CA MET A 130 2.05 10.24 6.90
C MET A 130 1.72 8.83 7.38
N ALA A 131 2.25 8.44 8.55
CA ALA A 131 1.95 7.15 9.19
C ALA A 131 0.45 6.93 9.41
N THR A 132 -0.32 8.01 9.69
CA THR A 132 -1.78 7.90 9.83
C THR A 132 -2.45 7.37 8.56
N MET A 133 -1.99 7.74 7.38
CA MET A 133 -2.50 7.22 6.10
C MET A 133 -2.16 5.73 5.93
N PHE A 134 -0.92 5.33 6.22
CA PHE A 134 -0.50 3.94 6.15
C PHE A 134 -1.17 3.06 7.22
N THR A 135 -1.54 3.63 8.38
CA THR A 135 -2.32 2.91 9.39
C THR A 135 -3.68 2.45 8.82
N GLY A 136 -4.30 3.24 7.94
CA GLY A 136 -5.50 2.79 7.22
C GLY A 136 -5.24 1.54 6.39
N LEU A 137 -4.15 1.50 5.63
CA LEU A 137 -3.75 0.34 4.82
C LEU A 137 -3.53 -0.92 5.70
N THR A 138 -2.86 -0.77 6.83
CA THR A 138 -2.60 -1.92 7.72
C THR A 138 -3.85 -2.39 8.44
N LEU A 139 -4.74 -1.49 8.84
CA LEU A 139 -6.05 -1.85 9.40
C LEU A 139 -6.92 -2.60 8.38
N ALA A 140 -6.76 -2.32 7.08
CA ALA A 140 -7.43 -3.11 6.04
C ALA A 140 -6.99 -4.58 6.09
N ASN A 141 -5.70 -4.86 6.33
CA ASN A 141 -5.21 -6.23 6.48
C ASN A 141 -5.75 -6.93 7.74
N VAL A 142 -5.91 -6.19 8.85
CA VAL A 142 -6.36 -6.76 10.13
C VAL A 142 -7.87 -7.00 10.15
N ILE A 143 -8.66 -6.11 9.57
CA ILE A 143 -10.13 -6.11 9.66
C ILE A 143 -10.77 -6.25 8.29
N GLY A 144 -10.35 -5.44 7.32
CA GLY A 144 -10.97 -5.33 6.01
C GLY A 144 -10.88 -6.61 5.18
N VAL A 145 -9.70 -7.23 5.16
CA VAL A 145 -9.46 -8.47 4.39
C VAL A 145 -10.20 -9.66 4.98
N PRO A 146 -10.12 -9.97 6.29
CA PRO A 146 -10.92 -11.06 6.87
C PRO A 146 -12.42 -10.87 6.68
N LEU A 147 -12.93 -9.66 6.95
CA LEU A 147 -14.35 -9.36 6.76
C LEU A 147 -14.77 -9.45 5.30
N GLY A 148 -13.97 -8.92 4.39
CA GLY A 148 -14.24 -8.97 2.95
C GLY A 148 -14.20 -10.40 2.42
N THR A 149 -13.25 -11.22 2.87
CA THR A 149 -13.18 -12.64 2.51
C THR A 149 -14.41 -13.39 3.02
N TYR A 150 -14.82 -13.17 4.27
CA TYR A 150 -16.03 -13.75 4.83
C TYR A 150 -17.28 -13.38 4.01
N LEU A 151 -17.43 -12.10 3.67
CA LEU A 151 -18.56 -11.62 2.86
C LEU A 151 -18.52 -12.17 1.43
N GLY A 152 -17.33 -12.28 0.84
CA GLY A 152 -17.13 -12.84 -0.49
C GLY A 152 -17.55 -14.29 -0.59
N HIS A 153 -17.14 -15.12 0.38
CA HIS A 153 -17.46 -16.53 0.43
C HIS A 153 -18.93 -16.82 0.77
N ASN A 154 -19.50 -16.10 1.75
CA ASN A 154 -20.84 -16.43 2.28
C ASN A 154 -21.98 -15.74 1.52
N PHE A 155 -21.69 -14.63 0.79
CA PHE A 155 -22.71 -13.87 0.06
C PHE A 155 -22.34 -13.71 -1.41
N SER A 156 -21.39 -12.81 -1.71
CA SER A 156 -20.94 -12.59 -3.09
C SER A 156 -19.62 -11.80 -3.11
N TRP A 157 -18.67 -12.23 -3.94
CA TRP A 157 -17.45 -11.46 -4.18
C TRP A 157 -17.74 -10.07 -4.76
N ARG A 158 -18.84 -9.88 -5.49
CA ARG A 158 -19.27 -8.58 -6.04
C ARG A 158 -19.60 -7.59 -4.93
N LEU A 159 -20.20 -8.06 -3.83
CA LEU A 159 -20.53 -7.22 -2.67
C LEU A 159 -19.27 -6.59 -2.05
N VAL A 160 -18.15 -7.30 -2.04
CA VAL A 160 -16.88 -6.79 -1.51
C VAL A 160 -16.43 -5.57 -2.29
N PHE A 161 -16.48 -5.60 -3.62
CA PHE A 161 -16.12 -4.46 -4.46
C PHE A 161 -17.09 -3.30 -4.33
N LEU A 162 -18.39 -3.54 -4.09
CA LEU A 162 -19.38 -2.49 -3.81
C LEU A 162 -19.08 -1.81 -2.47
N ILE A 163 -18.71 -2.57 -1.44
CA ILE A 163 -18.30 -2.01 -0.14
C ILE A 163 -17.04 -1.15 -0.32
N VAL A 164 -16.06 -1.63 -1.06
CA VAL A 164 -14.84 -0.85 -1.38
C VAL A 164 -15.19 0.43 -2.14
N ALA A 165 -16.09 0.37 -3.10
CA ALA A 165 -16.57 1.54 -3.82
C ALA A 165 -17.27 2.54 -2.87
N ALA A 166 -18.10 2.07 -1.95
CA ALA A 166 -18.74 2.90 -0.93
C ALA A 166 -17.72 3.58 0.00
N ILE A 167 -16.68 2.84 0.43
CA ILE A 167 -15.56 3.41 1.20
C ILE A 167 -14.85 4.51 0.39
N GLY A 168 -14.64 4.32 -0.90
CA GLY A 168 -14.10 5.34 -1.79
C GLY A 168 -14.93 6.61 -1.83
N LEU A 169 -16.26 6.49 -1.95
CA LEU A 169 -17.20 7.63 -1.90
C LEU A 169 -17.19 8.33 -0.53
N LEU A 170 -17.23 7.56 0.56
CA LEU A 170 -17.13 8.09 1.91
C LEU A 170 -15.81 8.84 2.13
N THR A 171 -14.72 8.32 1.57
CA THR A 171 -13.41 9.01 1.60
C THR A 171 -13.47 10.32 0.84
N ALA A 172 -14.04 10.35 -0.37
CA ALA A 172 -14.17 11.57 -1.15
C ALA A 172 -15.01 12.63 -0.42
N ILE A 173 -16.12 12.23 0.23
CA ILE A 173 -16.95 13.10 1.04
C ILE A 173 -16.20 13.64 2.26
N SER A 174 -15.49 12.76 3.00
CA SER A 174 -14.73 13.16 4.18
C SER A 174 -13.54 14.06 3.84
N LEU A 175 -12.85 13.83 2.70
CA LEU A 175 -11.82 14.73 2.16
C LEU A 175 -12.40 16.14 1.93
N ARG A 176 -13.59 16.21 1.33
CA ARG A 176 -14.26 17.48 1.07
C ARG A 176 -14.67 18.22 2.35
N GLN A 177 -15.04 17.50 3.38
CA GLN A 177 -15.55 18.09 4.62
C GLN A 177 -14.45 18.44 5.63
N TRP A 178 -13.40 17.60 5.74
CA TRP A 178 -12.46 17.69 6.86
C TRP A 178 -11.06 18.13 6.46
N VAL A 179 -10.70 18.06 5.17
CA VAL A 179 -9.42 18.56 4.69
C VAL A 179 -9.58 20.02 4.24
N PRO A 180 -8.81 20.98 4.76
CA PRO A 180 -8.86 22.37 4.29
C PRO A 180 -8.41 22.47 2.83
N VAL A 181 -8.77 23.57 2.18
CA VAL A 181 -8.25 23.89 0.84
C VAL A 181 -6.76 24.18 0.98
N ILE A 182 -5.94 23.40 0.30
CA ILE A 182 -4.50 23.55 0.28
C ILE A 182 -4.15 24.07 -1.13
N GLU A 183 -3.47 25.20 -1.18
CA GLU A 183 -3.07 25.79 -2.46
C GLU A 183 -2.09 24.88 -3.19
N ALA A 184 -2.23 24.84 -4.51
CA ALA A 184 -1.26 24.17 -5.35
C ALA A 184 0.08 24.92 -5.29
N ARG A 185 1.19 24.20 -5.12
CA ARG A 185 2.50 24.83 -5.36
C ARG A 185 2.66 25.12 -6.84
N PRO A 186 3.33 26.22 -7.21
CA PRO A 186 3.63 26.47 -8.60
C PRO A 186 4.38 25.28 -9.20
N SER A 187 3.72 24.53 -10.10
CA SER A 187 4.38 23.50 -10.88
C SER A 187 4.97 24.19 -12.12
N ALA A 188 6.22 23.91 -12.37
CA ALA A 188 6.91 24.43 -13.55
C ALA A 188 6.40 23.80 -14.89
N GLY A 189 5.45 22.87 -14.79
CA GLY A 189 4.80 22.18 -15.89
C GLY A 189 5.34 20.78 -16.13
N PHE A 190 4.54 19.93 -16.77
CA PHE A 190 4.77 18.50 -17.00
C PHE A 190 6.22 18.14 -17.41
N ARG A 191 6.77 18.86 -18.40
CA ARG A 191 8.16 18.61 -18.86
C ARG A 191 9.22 18.90 -17.80
N LYS A 192 8.99 19.91 -16.97
CA LYS A 192 9.92 20.23 -15.87
C LYS A 192 9.76 19.29 -14.70
N ASP A 193 8.53 18.88 -14.38
CA ASP A 193 8.26 17.91 -13.31
C ASP A 193 8.93 16.56 -13.63
N LEU A 194 8.95 16.13 -14.90
CA LEU A 194 9.72 14.97 -15.35
C LEU A 194 11.24 15.14 -15.20
N GLY A 195 11.73 16.35 -14.98
CA GLY A 195 13.14 16.62 -14.69
C GLY A 195 13.66 15.94 -13.45
N ILE A 196 12.79 15.57 -12.48
CA ILE A 196 13.18 14.81 -11.29
C ILE A 196 13.83 13.46 -11.64
N PHE A 197 13.44 12.83 -12.75
CA PHE A 197 14.04 11.57 -13.22
C PHE A 197 15.52 11.69 -13.66
N ARG A 198 16.03 12.91 -13.79
CA ARG A 198 17.46 13.16 -14.03
C ARG A 198 18.28 13.22 -12.75
N LYS A 199 17.62 13.21 -11.59
CA LYS A 199 18.30 13.33 -10.28
C LYS A 199 18.73 11.93 -9.78
N PRO A 200 20.03 11.68 -9.58
CA PRO A 200 20.52 10.40 -9.05
C PRO A 200 19.89 10.05 -7.69
N GLY A 201 19.68 11.06 -6.82
CA GLY A 201 19.09 10.86 -5.49
C GLY A 201 17.68 10.27 -5.54
N LEU A 202 16.85 10.61 -6.54
CA LEU A 202 15.54 9.99 -6.72
C LEU A 202 15.67 8.50 -7.06
N TRP A 203 16.58 8.14 -7.98
CA TRP A 203 16.81 6.75 -8.35
C TRP A 203 17.39 5.92 -7.20
N MET A 204 18.26 6.53 -6.38
CA MET A 204 18.75 5.89 -5.15
C MET A 204 17.61 5.63 -4.17
N ALA A 205 16.72 6.61 -3.95
CA ALA A 205 15.56 6.43 -3.09
C ALA A 205 14.61 5.35 -3.62
N LEU A 206 14.38 5.29 -4.94
CA LEU A 206 13.58 4.25 -5.58
C LEU A 206 14.24 2.86 -5.48
N ALA A 207 15.55 2.77 -5.67
CA ALA A 207 16.30 1.52 -5.51
C ALA A 207 16.24 1.02 -4.06
N ILE A 208 16.41 1.92 -3.08
CA ILE A 208 16.24 1.62 -1.65
C ILE A 208 14.82 1.10 -1.39
N THR A 209 13.80 1.74 -1.98
CA THR A 209 12.41 1.31 -1.84
C THR A 209 12.21 -0.08 -2.43
N SER A 210 12.60 -0.31 -3.69
CA SER A 210 12.31 -1.55 -4.40
C SER A 210 13.14 -2.74 -3.86
N ILE A 211 14.45 -2.55 -3.67
CA ILE A 211 15.35 -3.61 -3.19
C ILE A 211 15.19 -3.80 -1.68
N GLY A 212 15.12 -2.70 -0.93
CA GLY A 212 15.06 -2.74 0.53
C GLY A 212 13.77 -3.39 1.06
N THR A 213 12.64 -3.25 0.36
CA THR A 213 11.40 -3.94 0.73
C THR A 213 11.29 -5.34 0.13
N GLY A 214 12.13 -5.69 -0.84
CA GLY A 214 12.12 -6.99 -1.52
C GLY A 214 12.25 -8.16 -0.56
N GLY A 215 13.16 -8.08 0.43
CA GLY A 215 13.33 -9.13 1.44
C GLY A 215 12.05 -9.43 2.23
N PHE A 216 11.30 -8.39 2.61
CA PHE A 216 10.00 -8.58 3.25
C PHE A 216 8.99 -9.25 2.30
N PHE A 217 8.89 -8.80 1.05
CA PHE A 217 7.96 -9.39 0.10
C PHE A 217 8.31 -10.85 -0.23
N ALA A 218 9.61 -11.21 -0.27
CA ALA A 218 10.05 -12.59 -0.37
C ALA A 218 9.52 -13.43 0.78
N TRP A 219 9.80 -13.00 2.00
CA TRP A 219 9.35 -13.68 3.20
C TRP A 219 7.82 -13.78 3.26
N PHE A 220 7.11 -12.70 2.95
CA PHE A 220 5.66 -12.65 3.01
C PHE A 220 4.98 -13.56 1.97
N SER A 221 5.54 -13.65 0.77
CA SER A 221 5.03 -14.51 -0.29
C SER A 221 5.18 -16.01 0.05
N TYR A 222 6.21 -16.36 0.78
CA TYR A 222 6.50 -17.76 1.15
C TYR A 222 6.25 -18.07 2.63
N ILE A 223 5.54 -17.19 3.35
CA ILE A 223 5.28 -17.35 4.79
C ILE A 223 4.43 -18.60 5.08
N ALA A 224 3.44 -18.92 4.25
CA ALA A 224 2.56 -20.05 4.48
C ALA A 224 3.33 -21.39 4.42
N PRO A 225 4.09 -21.73 3.35
CA PRO A 225 4.95 -22.93 3.35
C PRO A 225 6.00 -22.89 4.47
N LEU A 226 6.62 -21.75 4.77
CA LEU A 226 7.55 -21.63 5.88
C LEU A 226 6.92 -22.08 7.20
N LEU A 227 5.70 -21.61 7.47
CA LEU A 227 4.98 -21.92 8.72
C LEU A 227 4.46 -23.36 8.75
N THR A 228 3.95 -23.91 7.63
CA THR A 228 3.40 -25.27 7.59
C THR A 228 4.50 -26.33 7.52
N ASP A 229 5.49 -26.15 6.66
CA ASP A 229 6.45 -27.21 6.34
C ASP A 229 7.62 -27.25 7.36
N LEU A 230 8.11 -26.08 7.79
CA LEU A 230 9.22 -25.98 8.73
C LEU A 230 8.74 -25.81 10.18
N SER A 231 7.83 -24.88 10.43
CA SER A 231 7.36 -24.61 11.81
C SER A 231 6.26 -25.58 12.27
N ARG A 232 5.71 -26.39 11.35
CA ARG A 232 4.69 -27.41 11.68
C ARG A 232 3.39 -26.82 12.25
N PHE A 233 3.03 -25.61 11.86
CA PHE A 233 1.69 -25.07 12.15
C PHE A 233 0.62 -25.80 11.33
N ALA A 234 -0.55 -26.03 11.93
CA ALA A 234 -1.68 -26.53 11.19
C ALA A 234 -2.15 -25.49 10.13
N PRO A 235 -2.55 -25.90 8.91
CA PRO A 235 -3.00 -24.95 7.87
C PRO A 235 -4.11 -24.01 8.35
N GLY A 236 -5.02 -24.47 9.22
CA GLY A 236 -6.07 -23.63 9.81
C GLY A 236 -5.59 -22.53 10.75
N GLN A 237 -4.32 -22.55 11.20
CA GLN A 237 -3.73 -21.52 12.05
C GLN A 237 -3.12 -20.36 11.24
N ILE A 238 -2.86 -20.55 9.95
CA ILE A 238 -2.22 -19.55 9.09
C ILE A 238 -2.98 -18.22 9.08
N PRO A 239 -4.33 -18.17 8.93
CA PRO A 239 -5.07 -16.91 8.96
C PRO A 239 -4.86 -16.12 10.25
N MET A 240 -4.80 -16.80 11.40
CA MET A 240 -4.51 -16.14 12.69
C MET A 240 -3.09 -15.56 12.71
N ILE A 241 -2.10 -16.28 12.19
CA ILE A 241 -0.71 -15.79 12.15
C ILE A 241 -0.60 -14.59 11.20
N MET A 242 -1.30 -14.61 10.06
CA MET A 242 -1.38 -13.47 9.16
C MET A 242 -2.01 -12.23 9.83
N THR A 243 -2.99 -12.45 10.71
CA THR A 243 -3.53 -11.36 11.55
C THR A 243 -2.46 -10.81 12.51
N VAL A 244 -1.64 -11.66 13.12
CA VAL A 244 -0.51 -11.22 13.96
C VAL A 244 0.49 -10.37 13.17
N VAL A 245 0.82 -10.78 11.93
CA VAL A 245 1.64 -9.96 11.01
C VAL A 245 0.99 -8.61 10.76
N GLY A 246 -0.32 -8.58 10.44
CA GLY A 246 -1.08 -7.34 10.18
C GLY A 246 -1.11 -6.39 11.39
N VAL A 247 -1.27 -6.92 12.60
CA VAL A 247 -1.17 -6.14 13.84
C VAL A 247 0.24 -5.59 14.00
N GLY A 248 1.27 -6.41 13.74
CA GLY A 248 2.66 -5.96 13.68
C GLY A 248 2.83 -4.80 12.71
N MET A 249 2.35 -4.93 11.47
CA MET A 249 2.38 -3.87 10.46
C MET A 249 1.78 -2.56 10.97
N THR A 250 0.62 -2.63 11.65
CA THR A 250 -0.06 -1.46 12.20
C THR A 250 0.78 -0.75 13.28
N VAL A 251 1.35 -1.53 14.20
CA VAL A 251 2.26 -0.99 15.23
C VAL A 251 3.51 -0.39 14.57
N GLY A 252 4.05 -1.09 13.58
CA GLY A 252 5.26 -0.71 12.85
C GLY A 252 5.13 0.64 12.15
N VAL A 253 4.04 0.89 11.45
CA VAL A 253 3.79 2.19 10.78
C VAL A 253 3.87 3.35 11.77
N VAL A 254 3.27 3.19 12.96
CA VAL A 254 3.29 4.22 14.01
C VAL A 254 4.70 4.44 14.55
N LEU A 255 5.44 3.35 14.79
CA LEU A 255 6.83 3.41 15.26
C LEU A 255 7.75 4.02 14.19
N GLY A 256 7.58 3.64 12.92
CA GLY A 256 8.33 4.17 11.79
C GLY A 256 8.11 5.67 11.58
N GLY A 257 6.88 6.14 11.76
CA GLY A 257 6.57 7.57 11.75
C GLY A 257 7.31 8.33 12.84
N ARG A 258 7.31 7.81 14.08
CA ARG A 258 8.05 8.42 15.20
C ARG A 258 9.56 8.39 15.00
N LEU A 259 10.08 7.30 14.43
CA LEU A 259 11.50 7.15 14.13
C LEU A 259 11.96 8.19 13.11
N ALA A 260 11.17 8.36 12.04
CA ALA A 260 11.47 9.31 10.97
C ALA A 260 11.25 10.78 11.36
N ASP A 261 10.42 11.06 12.37
CA ASP A 261 10.31 12.41 12.94
C ASP A 261 11.51 12.75 13.86
N ARG A 262 12.16 11.72 14.43
CA ARG A 262 13.29 11.90 15.36
C ARG A 262 14.65 11.87 14.67
N PHE A 263 14.80 11.10 13.60
CA PHE A 263 16.04 10.92 12.85
C PHE A 263 15.85 11.38 11.40
N ALA A 264 16.95 11.78 10.74
CA ALA A 264 16.90 12.02 9.29
C ALA A 264 16.40 10.75 8.56
N PRO A 265 15.58 10.90 7.50
CA PRO A 265 14.92 9.75 6.82
C PRO A 265 15.88 8.63 6.45
N ILE A 266 17.08 8.98 5.95
CA ILE A 266 18.07 7.97 5.57
C ILE A 266 18.58 7.16 6.76
N HIS A 267 18.78 7.77 7.93
CA HIS A 267 19.21 7.06 9.13
C HIS A 267 18.12 6.12 9.64
N ALA A 268 16.85 6.58 9.62
CA ALA A 268 15.72 5.73 9.97
C ALA A 268 15.64 4.51 9.05
N ILE A 269 15.82 4.71 7.73
CA ILE A 269 15.81 3.62 6.74
C ILE A 269 16.95 2.64 6.99
N VAL A 270 18.18 3.12 7.25
CA VAL A 270 19.33 2.24 7.53
C VAL A 270 19.08 1.38 8.76
N ILE A 271 18.56 1.97 9.85
CA ILE A 271 18.18 1.23 11.06
C ILE A 271 17.17 0.13 10.72
N LEU A 272 16.11 0.48 9.99
CA LEU A 272 15.04 -0.46 9.64
C LEU A 272 15.51 -1.56 8.68
N LEU A 273 16.37 -1.25 7.70
CA LEU A 273 16.96 -2.25 6.79
C LEU A 273 17.87 -3.23 7.54
N THR A 274 18.71 -2.70 8.44
CA THR A 274 19.58 -3.55 9.29
C THR A 274 18.74 -4.45 10.18
N THR A 275 17.70 -3.90 10.80
CA THR A 275 16.76 -4.67 11.63
C THR A 275 16.01 -5.72 10.79
N MET A 276 15.57 -5.39 9.56
CA MET A 276 14.93 -6.34 8.66
C MET A 276 15.85 -7.51 8.32
N THR A 277 17.11 -7.22 7.99
CA THR A 277 18.12 -8.26 7.70
C THR A 277 18.29 -9.21 8.89
N ALA A 278 18.40 -8.65 10.10
CA ALA A 278 18.50 -9.45 11.32
C ALA A 278 17.24 -10.29 11.56
N LEU A 279 16.04 -9.70 11.39
CA LEU A 279 14.76 -10.41 11.55
C LEU A 279 14.62 -11.56 10.54
N LEU A 280 14.96 -11.34 9.28
CA LEU A 280 14.91 -12.40 8.25
C LEU A 280 15.91 -13.53 8.56
N ALA A 281 17.12 -13.20 9.01
CA ALA A 281 18.08 -14.21 9.45
C ALA A 281 17.54 -15.01 10.66
N MET A 282 16.93 -14.33 11.64
CA MET A 282 16.31 -14.99 12.78
C MET A 282 15.11 -15.87 12.36
N ASN A 283 14.29 -15.47 11.39
CA ASN A 283 13.24 -16.32 10.84
C ASN A 283 13.80 -17.64 10.29
N GLY A 284 14.95 -17.60 9.59
CA GLY A 284 15.63 -18.81 9.12
C GLY A 284 16.18 -19.68 10.26
N LEU A 285 16.87 -19.05 11.24
CA LEU A 285 17.48 -19.77 12.37
C LEU A 285 16.45 -20.43 13.30
N PHE A 286 15.31 -19.78 13.52
CA PHE A 286 14.27 -20.24 14.43
C PHE A 286 13.04 -20.81 13.72
N ALA A 287 13.15 -21.15 12.44
CA ALA A 287 12.03 -21.61 11.61
C ALA A 287 11.27 -22.82 12.20
N THR A 288 11.92 -23.66 13.00
CA THR A 288 11.33 -24.86 13.62
C THR A 288 10.59 -24.57 14.94
N SER A 289 10.74 -23.37 15.51
CA SER A 289 10.12 -23.00 16.78
C SER A 289 8.83 -22.19 16.56
N GLN A 290 7.68 -22.77 16.85
CA GLN A 290 6.38 -22.09 16.69
C GLN A 290 6.28 -20.79 17.49
N THR A 291 6.73 -20.79 18.75
CA THR A 291 6.68 -19.59 19.60
C THR A 291 7.58 -18.48 19.03
N ALA A 292 8.80 -18.82 18.62
CA ALA A 292 9.71 -17.85 18.03
C ALA A 292 9.12 -17.28 16.72
N MET A 293 8.54 -18.13 15.87
CA MET A 293 7.94 -17.72 14.61
C MET A 293 6.74 -16.79 14.79
N LEU A 294 5.92 -16.94 15.82
CA LEU A 294 4.84 -15.98 16.13
C LEU A 294 5.38 -14.59 16.48
N VAL A 295 6.43 -14.54 17.32
CA VAL A 295 7.08 -13.27 17.69
C VAL A 295 7.77 -12.64 16.48
N LEU A 296 8.47 -13.45 15.68
CA LEU A 296 9.16 -12.99 14.49
C LEU A 296 8.19 -12.54 13.41
N ALA A 297 7.04 -13.21 13.23
CA ALA A 297 5.99 -12.81 12.31
C ALA A 297 5.46 -11.40 12.64
N PHE A 298 5.17 -11.13 13.92
CA PHE A 298 4.82 -9.80 14.40
C PHE A 298 5.93 -8.78 14.14
N ALA A 299 7.17 -9.10 14.55
CA ALA A 299 8.31 -8.17 14.45
C ALA A 299 8.69 -7.86 12.99
N THR A 300 8.67 -8.87 12.12
CA THR A 300 8.96 -8.71 10.69
C THR A 300 7.88 -7.84 10.02
N GLY A 301 6.60 -8.11 10.30
CA GLY A 301 5.50 -7.26 9.85
C GLY A 301 5.62 -5.82 10.35
N ALA A 302 5.95 -5.63 11.63
CA ALA A 302 6.14 -4.30 12.20
C ALA A 302 7.27 -3.54 11.50
N ASN A 303 8.42 -4.18 11.33
CA ASN A 303 9.57 -3.55 10.69
C ASN A 303 9.30 -3.20 9.20
N ALA A 304 8.56 -4.05 8.49
CA ALA A 304 8.26 -3.85 7.07
C ALA A 304 7.49 -2.54 6.84
N LEU A 305 6.39 -2.33 7.54
CA LEU A 305 5.57 -1.13 7.34
C LEU A 305 6.11 0.10 8.08
N ALA A 306 7.03 -0.07 9.03
CA ALA A 306 7.77 1.03 9.62
C ALA A 306 8.62 1.79 8.58
N MET A 307 8.99 1.16 7.47
CA MET A 307 9.76 1.78 6.39
C MET A 307 8.95 2.77 5.55
N GLY A 308 7.62 2.68 5.55
CA GLY A 308 6.76 3.52 4.71
C GLY A 308 6.98 5.04 4.91
N PRO A 309 6.76 5.59 6.12
CA PRO A 309 6.93 7.02 6.38
C PRO A 309 8.33 7.58 6.05
N PRO A 310 9.45 6.98 6.48
CA PRO A 310 10.78 7.51 6.14
C PRO A 310 11.10 7.41 4.64
N ILE A 311 10.63 6.38 3.93
CA ILE A 311 10.77 6.29 2.46
C ILE A 311 10.01 7.44 1.80
N GLN A 312 8.78 7.72 2.21
CA GLN A 312 8.00 8.84 1.67
C GLN A 312 8.70 10.18 1.90
N MET A 313 9.26 10.40 3.09
CA MET A 313 10.02 11.62 3.37
C MET A 313 11.26 11.71 2.47
N LEU A 314 12.02 10.64 2.31
CA LEU A 314 13.21 10.60 1.46
C LEU A 314 12.88 10.93 0.00
N LEU A 315 11.80 10.35 -0.55
CA LEU A 315 11.33 10.64 -1.90
C LEU A 315 10.91 12.11 -2.06
N MET A 316 10.22 12.68 -1.06
CA MET A 316 9.84 14.11 -1.09
C MET A 316 11.06 15.04 -1.02
N GLU A 317 12.07 14.71 -0.22
CA GLU A 317 13.32 15.47 -0.14
C GLU A 317 14.06 15.56 -1.48
N HIS A 318 14.09 14.44 -2.24
CA HIS A 318 14.77 14.37 -3.53
C HIS A 318 13.93 14.89 -4.71
N SER A 319 12.65 15.17 -4.48
CA SER A 319 11.70 15.64 -5.51
C SER A 319 10.99 16.94 -5.16
N ARG A 320 11.62 17.84 -4.41
CA ARG A 320 11.03 19.12 -3.92
C ARG A 320 10.36 19.96 -5.01
N GLU A 321 10.83 19.87 -6.25
CA GLU A 321 10.29 20.60 -7.41
C GLU A 321 9.00 19.96 -7.95
N ALA A 322 8.79 18.66 -7.69
CA ALA A 322 7.63 17.88 -8.11
C ALA A 322 7.23 16.90 -6.99
N GLU A 323 6.95 17.41 -5.79
CA GLU A 323 6.71 16.62 -4.56
C GLU A 323 5.64 15.54 -4.76
N MET A 324 4.52 15.87 -5.41
CA MET A 324 3.43 14.92 -5.62
C MET A 324 3.87 13.76 -6.52
N LEU A 325 4.63 14.05 -7.57
CA LEU A 325 5.15 13.03 -8.47
C LEU A 325 6.17 12.15 -7.76
N GLY A 326 7.19 12.73 -7.13
CA GLY A 326 8.23 11.97 -6.43
C GLY A 326 7.66 11.09 -5.32
N SER A 327 6.74 11.63 -4.52
CA SER A 327 6.07 10.91 -3.45
C SER A 327 5.23 9.73 -3.99
N SER A 328 4.56 9.89 -5.15
CA SER A 328 3.75 8.84 -5.75
C SER A 328 4.58 7.65 -6.28
N LEU A 329 5.83 7.91 -6.67
CA LEU A 329 6.75 6.87 -7.13
C LEU A 329 7.11 5.85 -6.04
N GLY A 330 6.91 6.18 -4.76
CA GLY A 330 7.10 5.24 -3.66
C GLY A 330 6.26 3.97 -3.83
N GLN A 331 4.98 4.11 -4.17
CA GLN A 331 4.11 2.96 -4.41
C GLN A 331 4.53 2.15 -5.65
N SER A 332 4.99 2.84 -6.70
CA SER A 332 5.59 2.15 -7.86
C SER A 332 6.81 1.35 -7.44
N GLY A 333 7.71 1.93 -6.63
CA GLY A 333 8.89 1.25 -6.10
C GLY A 333 8.55 0.01 -5.27
N PHE A 334 7.57 0.10 -4.36
CA PHE A 334 7.07 -1.04 -3.58
C PHE A 334 6.55 -2.16 -4.49
N ASN A 335 5.74 -1.82 -5.49
CA ASN A 335 5.16 -2.81 -6.42
C ASN A 335 6.21 -3.43 -7.35
N VAL A 336 7.23 -2.66 -7.78
CA VAL A 336 8.37 -3.21 -8.53
C VAL A 336 9.16 -4.18 -7.65
N GLY A 337 9.43 -3.84 -6.39
CA GLY A 337 10.08 -4.73 -5.43
C GLY A 337 9.33 -6.05 -5.25
N ASN A 338 8.02 -5.96 -5.02
CA ASN A 338 7.14 -7.13 -4.88
C ASN A 338 7.15 -8.02 -6.14
N ALA A 339 6.97 -7.43 -7.33
CA ALA A 339 6.95 -8.17 -8.59
C ALA A 339 8.29 -8.86 -8.89
N THR A 340 9.42 -8.16 -8.65
CA THR A 340 10.76 -8.71 -8.87
C THR A 340 11.01 -9.93 -7.99
N VAL A 341 10.61 -9.86 -6.74
CA VAL A 341 10.83 -10.96 -5.79
C VAL A 341 9.89 -12.13 -6.05
N ALA A 342 8.64 -11.88 -6.41
CA ALA A 342 7.71 -12.94 -6.81
C ALA A 342 8.26 -13.73 -8.02
N PHE A 343 8.90 -13.05 -8.96
CA PHE A 343 9.55 -13.67 -10.10
C PHE A 343 10.80 -14.48 -9.70
N LEU A 344 11.71 -13.89 -8.90
CA LEU A 344 12.96 -14.55 -8.49
C LEU A 344 12.73 -15.69 -7.49
N GLY A 345 11.71 -15.63 -6.67
CA GLY A 345 11.40 -16.66 -5.69
C GLY A 345 10.65 -17.87 -6.26
N GLY A 346 10.19 -17.78 -7.52
CA GLY A 346 9.59 -18.90 -8.27
C GLY A 346 10.59 -19.72 -9.08
N ILE A 347 11.86 -19.30 -9.08
CA ILE A 347 12.98 -20.01 -9.70
C ILE A 347 13.73 -20.83 -8.64
#